data_10ada96351f1c68bc5a2892fa99e0f1b
#
_entry.id   10ada96351f1c68bc5a2892fa99e0f1b
#
_cell.length_a   1.000
_cell.length_b   1.000
_cell.length_c   1.000
_cell.angle_alpha   90.00
_cell.angle_beta   90.00
_cell.angle_gamma   90.00
#
_symmetry.space_group_name_H-M   'P 1'
#
loop_
_entity.id
_entity.type
_entity.pdbx_description
1 polymer ?
#
loop_
_entity_poly.entity_id
_entity_poly.type
_entity_poly.pdbx_seq_one_letter_code
_entity_poly.pdbx_strand_id
1 'polypeptide(L)'
;PLWSRGLGDVYKRQVWWTSDEYKNDNKPCSEAAWADLKAKAVKELSGKRLFVVDTFCGANEATRLKVRFIMEVAWQAHFVTNMFIRPTAEELANYGEPDFVSFNAAKAKVDNYKELGLNSETATVFNLKTKEQVILNTWYGGEMKKGIFSIMNYLNPLRGIASMHCSANTDKEGKSSAIFFGLSGTCLLYTSPSPRDQRG
;
A
#
# COMPACT_ATOMS: atom_id res chain seq x y z
N PRO A 1 -4.43 1.89 -13.32
CA PRO A 1 -4.14 1.98 -11.88
C PRO A 1 -2.96 1.10 -11.50
N LEU A 2 -1.99 1.67 -10.78
CA LEU A 2 -0.72 1.05 -10.34
C LEU A 2 -0.87 -0.27 -9.55
N TRP A 3 -2.05 -0.56 -9.05
CA TRP A 3 -2.29 -1.60 -8.06
C TRP A 3 -2.69 -2.99 -8.62
N SER A 4 -2.76 -3.14 -9.92
CA SER A 4 -3.04 -4.45 -10.54
C SER A 4 -1.80 -5.14 -11.12
N ARG A 5 -0.61 -4.54 -11.04
CA ARG A 5 0.62 -5.05 -11.65
C ARG A 5 1.73 -5.16 -10.62
N GLY A 6 2.50 -6.23 -10.67
CA GLY A 6 3.66 -6.41 -9.81
C GLY A 6 4.67 -5.29 -10.00
N LEU A 7 5.25 -4.80 -8.90
CA LEU A 7 6.25 -3.72 -8.93
C LEU A 7 7.63 -4.20 -9.40
N GLY A 8 7.87 -5.50 -9.50
CA GLY A 8 9.24 -5.98 -9.64
C GLY A 8 9.45 -7.17 -10.57
N ASP A 9 10.68 -7.29 -10.98
CA ASP A 9 11.25 -8.45 -11.66
C ASP A 9 11.92 -9.34 -10.61
N VAL A 10 11.35 -10.53 -10.39
CA VAL A 10 11.83 -11.48 -9.38
C VAL A 10 13.26 -11.94 -9.64
N TYR A 11 13.62 -12.12 -10.91
CA TYR A 11 14.96 -12.61 -11.30
C TYR A 11 16.04 -11.55 -11.09
N LYS A 12 15.73 -10.30 -11.39
CA LYS A 12 16.67 -9.18 -11.27
C LYS A 12 16.59 -8.48 -9.90
N ARG A 13 15.59 -8.82 -9.08
CA ARG A 13 15.31 -8.17 -7.79
C ARG A 13 15.21 -6.65 -7.89
N GLN A 14 14.63 -6.15 -8.97
CA GLN A 14 14.48 -4.73 -9.25
C GLN A 14 13.06 -4.38 -9.64
N VAL A 15 12.68 -3.12 -9.54
CA VAL A 15 11.39 -2.62 -10.00
C VAL A 15 11.33 -2.70 -11.53
N TRP A 16 10.21 -3.16 -12.04
CA TRP A 16 9.96 -3.16 -13.47
C TRP A 16 9.43 -1.80 -13.91
N TRP A 17 10.33 -0.96 -14.36
CA TRP A 17 10.01 0.39 -14.83
C TRP A 17 9.30 0.38 -16.18
N THR A 18 8.45 1.42 -16.41
CA THR A 18 7.88 1.66 -17.72
C THR A 18 9.01 1.95 -18.72
N SER A 19 8.88 1.40 -19.94
CA SER A 19 9.78 1.61 -21.06
C SER A 19 8.99 1.75 -22.35
N ASP A 20 9.65 2.04 -23.46
CA ASP A 20 8.99 2.11 -24.78
C ASP A 20 8.48 0.73 -25.21
N GLU A 21 9.20 -0.33 -24.87
CA GLU A 21 8.83 -1.71 -25.16
C GLU A 21 7.72 -2.23 -24.24
N TYR A 22 7.80 -1.90 -22.94
CA TYR A 22 6.85 -2.40 -21.92
C TYR A 22 6.21 -1.25 -21.17
N LYS A 23 5.03 -0.83 -21.63
CA LYS A 23 4.26 0.21 -20.95
C LYS A 23 3.64 -0.33 -19.66
N ASN A 24 3.89 0.36 -18.56
CA ASN A 24 3.26 0.13 -17.26
C ASN A 24 3.19 1.45 -16.49
N ASP A 25 2.60 1.43 -15.30
CA ASP A 25 2.40 2.63 -14.49
C ASP A 25 3.53 2.88 -13.48
N ASN A 26 4.58 2.05 -13.48
CA ASN A 26 5.73 2.25 -12.59
C ASN A 26 6.69 3.26 -13.20
N LYS A 27 6.56 4.52 -12.80
CA LYS A 27 7.44 5.60 -13.24
C LYS A 27 8.55 5.81 -12.22
N PRO A 28 9.81 5.90 -12.66
CA PRO A 28 10.88 6.22 -11.74
C PRO A 28 10.74 7.66 -11.24
N CYS A 29 11.04 7.85 -9.96
CA CYS A 29 11.14 9.15 -9.32
C CYS A 29 12.62 9.42 -9.01
N SER A 30 13.12 10.60 -9.33
CA SER A 30 14.51 10.97 -9.01
C SER A 30 14.69 11.12 -7.49
N GLU A 31 15.92 10.94 -7.00
CA GLU A 31 16.22 11.15 -5.58
C GLU A 31 15.93 12.59 -5.14
N ALA A 32 16.15 13.57 -6.00
CA ALA A 32 15.83 14.97 -5.73
C ALA A 32 14.31 15.19 -5.61
N ALA A 33 13.52 14.62 -6.51
CA ALA A 33 12.07 14.71 -6.44
C ALA A 33 11.53 13.98 -5.18
N TRP A 34 12.07 12.81 -4.84
CA TRP A 34 11.75 12.14 -3.59
C TRP A 34 12.02 13.01 -2.36
N ALA A 35 13.20 13.62 -2.30
CA ALA A 35 13.61 14.48 -1.19
C ALA A 35 12.68 15.69 -1.03
N ASP A 36 12.29 16.35 -2.14
CA ASP A 36 11.37 17.48 -2.14
C ASP A 36 9.96 17.06 -1.66
N LEU A 37 9.43 15.97 -2.19
CA LEU A 37 8.10 15.45 -1.79
C LEU A 37 8.09 15.02 -0.32
N LYS A 38 9.15 14.37 0.15
CA LYS A 38 9.29 13.99 1.56
C LYS A 38 9.36 15.23 2.45
N ALA A 39 10.13 16.25 2.05
CA ALA A 39 10.22 17.51 2.79
C ALA A 39 8.86 18.23 2.88
N LYS A 40 8.07 18.24 1.80
CA LYS A 40 6.71 18.79 1.80
C LYS A 40 5.80 18.03 2.78
N ALA A 41 5.86 16.69 2.79
CA ALA A 41 5.09 15.89 3.73
C ALA A 41 5.48 16.18 5.18
N VAL A 42 6.77 16.20 5.47
CA VAL A 42 7.28 16.50 6.82
C VAL A 42 6.88 17.91 7.25
N LYS A 43 7.02 18.90 6.37
CA LYS A 43 6.61 20.28 6.65
C LYS A 43 5.10 20.37 6.99
N GLU A 44 4.26 19.72 6.20
CA GLU A 44 2.81 19.73 6.41
C GLU A 44 2.41 19.07 7.73
N LEU A 45 3.05 17.94 8.05
CA LEU A 45 2.71 17.17 9.24
C LEU A 45 3.33 17.73 10.53
N SER A 46 4.43 18.50 10.43
CA SER A 46 5.12 19.03 11.59
C SER A 46 4.30 20.04 12.37
N GLY A 47 4.39 19.99 13.70
CA GLY A 47 3.70 20.90 14.62
C GLY A 47 2.19 20.68 14.71
N LYS A 48 1.65 19.64 14.08
CA LYS A 48 0.23 19.29 14.11
C LYS A 48 -0.07 18.13 15.04
N ARG A 49 -1.33 18.03 15.44
CA ARG A 49 -1.87 16.82 16.03
C ARG A 49 -2.00 15.76 14.94
N LEU A 50 -1.32 14.64 15.11
CA LEU A 50 -1.28 13.55 14.16
C LEU A 50 -1.94 12.29 14.70
N PHE A 51 -2.43 11.47 13.78
CA PHE A 51 -2.84 10.09 14.04
C PHE A 51 -1.70 9.19 13.58
N VAL A 52 -1.14 8.43 14.53
CA VAL A 52 -0.13 7.41 14.26
C VAL A 52 -0.76 6.07 14.55
N VAL A 53 -0.77 5.20 13.55
CA VAL A 53 -1.42 3.88 13.64
C VAL A 53 -0.43 2.80 13.21
N ASP A 54 -0.11 1.91 14.15
CA ASP A 54 0.70 0.73 13.91
C ASP A 54 -0.19 -0.45 13.56
N THR A 55 0.16 -1.19 12.52
CA THR A 55 -0.64 -2.28 11.96
C THR A 55 0.23 -3.38 11.41
N PHE A 56 -0.40 -4.54 11.14
CA PHE A 56 0.24 -5.60 10.35
C PHE A 56 -0.43 -5.74 8.98
N CYS A 57 0.38 -6.02 7.96
CA CYS A 57 -0.08 -6.41 6.64
C CYS A 57 0.38 -7.84 6.32
N GLY A 58 -0.59 -8.74 6.14
CA GLY A 58 -0.38 -10.17 5.96
C GLY A 58 -0.79 -10.98 7.19
N ALA A 59 -1.52 -12.07 6.98
CA ALA A 59 -2.04 -12.92 8.06
C ALA A 59 -0.97 -13.86 8.66
N ASN A 60 0.03 -14.24 7.86
CA ASN A 60 1.10 -15.12 8.32
C ASN A 60 2.17 -14.31 9.06
N GLU A 61 2.36 -14.60 10.33
CA GLU A 61 3.29 -13.89 11.22
C GLU A 61 4.74 -13.91 10.73
N ALA A 62 5.18 -15.00 10.09
CA ALA A 62 6.54 -15.12 9.58
C ALA A 62 6.83 -14.20 8.39
N THR A 63 5.79 -13.71 7.69
CA THR A 63 5.93 -12.94 6.44
C THR A 63 5.21 -11.60 6.45
N ARG A 64 4.39 -11.33 7.48
CA ARG A 64 3.67 -10.06 7.62
C ARG A 64 4.63 -8.88 7.75
N LEU A 65 4.21 -7.71 7.27
CA LEU A 65 4.91 -6.45 7.46
C LEU A 65 4.33 -5.69 8.65
N LYS A 66 5.21 -5.07 9.43
CA LYS A 66 4.88 -4.03 10.40
C LYS A 66 4.82 -2.70 9.67
N VAL A 67 3.64 -2.08 9.63
CA VAL A 67 3.42 -0.84 8.88
C VAL A 67 2.92 0.26 9.81
N ARG A 68 3.66 1.36 9.86
CA ARG A 68 3.27 2.57 10.58
C ARG A 68 2.69 3.59 9.62
N PHE A 69 1.49 4.04 9.90
CA PHE A 69 0.83 5.12 9.18
C PHE A 69 0.85 6.40 10.02
N ILE A 70 1.29 7.50 9.41
CA ILE A 70 1.33 8.84 10.02
C ILE A 70 0.46 9.76 9.17
N MET A 71 -0.59 10.33 9.73
CA MET A 71 -1.58 11.12 9.00
C MET A 71 -2.21 12.22 9.86
N GLU A 72 -2.72 13.24 9.21
CA GLU A 72 -3.38 14.40 9.85
C GLU A 72 -4.90 14.32 9.86
N VAL A 73 -5.51 13.35 9.18
CA VAL A 73 -6.95 13.24 8.98
C VAL A 73 -7.51 12.01 9.71
N ALA A 74 -8.45 12.26 10.65
CA ALA A 74 -9.00 11.23 11.53
C ALA A 74 -9.67 10.07 10.79
N TRP A 75 -10.44 10.36 9.73
CA TRP A 75 -11.13 9.30 9.00
C TRP A 75 -10.15 8.33 8.31
N GLN A 76 -8.97 8.82 7.90
CA GLN A 76 -7.92 7.99 7.32
C GLN A 76 -7.34 7.03 8.35
N ALA A 77 -7.20 7.46 9.59
CA ALA A 77 -6.80 6.57 10.70
C ALA A 77 -7.85 5.48 10.94
N HIS A 78 -9.13 5.85 10.94
CA HIS A 78 -10.22 4.88 11.04
C HIS A 78 -10.24 3.91 9.86
N PHE A 79 -10.03 4.40 8.63
CA PHE A 79 -9.91 3.56 7.44
C PHE A 79 -8.78 2.53 7.57
N VAL A 80 -7.59 2.98 7.98
CA VAL A 80 -6.41 2.11 8.16
C VAL A 80 -6.68 1.02 9.19
N THR A 81 -7.28 1.35 10.33
CA THR A 81 -7.61 0.38 11.38
C THR A 81 -8.64 -0.66 10.95
N ASN A 82 -9.39 -0.41 9.89
CA ASN A 82 -10.33 -1.38 9.31
C ASN A 82 -9.76 -2.17 8.12
N MET A 83 -8.71 -1.64 7.46
CA MET A 83 -8.11 -2.29 6.29
C MET A 83 -6.91 -3.17 6.61
N PHE A 84 -6.28 -2.98 7.78
CA PHE A 84 -5.10 -3.72 8.20
C PHE A 84 -5.37 -4.51 9.49
N ILE A 85 -4.51 -5.47 9.78
CA ILE A 85 -4.60 -6.26 11.01
C ILE A 85 -4.17 -5.37 12.17
N ARG A 86 -5.03 -5.26 13.18
CA ARG A 86 -4.75 -4.50 14.41
C ARG A 86 -3.88 -5.34 15.32
N PRO A 87 -2.75 -4.79 15.81
CA PRO A 87 -1.98 -5.45 16.85
C PRO A 87 -2.81 -5.60 18.13
N THR A 88 -2.60 -6.67 18.87
CA THR A 88 -3.05 -6.80 20.25
C THR A 88 -2.30 -5.81 21.15
N ALA A 89 -2.74 -5.60 22.38
CA ALA A 89 -2.05 -4.72 23.32
C ALA A 89 -0.62 -5.20 23.60
N GLU A 90 -0.40 -6.51 23.68
CA GLU A 90 0.91 -7.12 23.87
C GLU A 90 1.82 -6.93 22.63
N GLU A 91 1.29 -7.20 21.43
CA GLU A 91 2.01 -6.97 20.18
C GLU A 91 2.37 -5.50 19.99
N LEU A 92 1.48 -4.59 20.40
CA LEU A 92 1.73 -3.15 20.31
C LEU A 92 2.84 -2.71 21.29
N ALA A 93 2.85 -3.25 22.52
CA ALA A 93 3.91 -2.99 23.50
C ALA A 93 5.28 -3.47 23.01
N ASN A 94 5.32 -4.52 22.20
CA ASN A 94 6.52 -5.13 21.63
C ASN A 94 6.70 -4.83 20.14
N TYR A 95 5.99 -3.82 19.59
CA TYR A 95 5.95 -3.57 18.15
C TYR A 95 7.33 -3.25 17.57
N GLY A 96 8.12 -2.45 18.27
CA GLY A 96 9.46 -2.03 17.83
C GLY A 96 9.44 -1.16 16.59
N GLU A 97 10.50 -1.24 15.77
CA GLU A 97 10.59 -0.48 14.53
C GLU A 97 9.68 -1.06 13.44
N PRO A 98 8.95 -0.23 12.70
CA PRO A 98 8.15 -0.67 11.57
C PRO A 98 9.04 -1.12 10.40
N ASP A 99 8.56 -2.10 9.64
CA ASP A 99 9.21 -2.50 8.38
C ASP A 99 8.97 -1.50 7.26
N PHE A 100 7.88 -0.72 7.35
CA PHE A 100 7.50 0.29 6.36
C PHE A 100 6.73 1.43 7.01
N VAL A 101 7.00 2.67 6.59
CA VAL A 101 6.30 3.86 7.08
C VAL A 101 5.57 4.57 5.94
N SER A 102 4.30 4.88 6.13
CA SER A 102 3.50 5.65 5.20
C SER A 102 3.14 7.01 5.80
N PHE A 103 3.59 8.09 5.15
CA PHE A 103 3.25 9.47 5.49
C PHE A 103 2.13 9.96 4.60
N ASN A 104 1.01 10.35 5.17
CA ASN A 104 -0.11 10.91 4.43
C ASN A 104 -0.33 12.36 4.86
N ALA A 105 0.15 13.29 4.04
CA ALA A 105 -0.05 14.72 4.16
C ALA A 105 -1.16 15.17 3.21
N ALA A 106 -2.39 14.88 3.59
CA ALA A 106 -3.58 15.01 2.73
C ALA A 106 -3.81 16.42 2.19
N LYS A 107 -3.30 17.45 2.89
CA LYS A 107 -3.49 18.87 2.55
C LYS A 107 -2.29 19.50 1.84
N ALA A 108 -1.17 18.80 1.76
CA ALA A 108 0.03 19.31 1.12
C ALA A 108 -0.07 19.21 -0.40
N LYS A 109 -0.17 20.34 -1.09
CA LYS A 109 -0.15 20.42 -2.54
C LYS A 109 1.30 20.35 -3.08
N VAL A 110 1.44 19.82 -4.29
CA VAL A 110 2.70 19.79 -5.03
C VAL A 110 2.63 20.81 -6.16
N ASP A 111 2.82 22.10 -5.85
CA ASP A 111 2.68 23.18 -6.83
C ASP A 111 3.69 23.09 -7.96
N ASN A 112 4.90 22.59 -7.68
CA ASN A 112 5.98 22.36 -8.65
C ASN A 112 5.95 20.96 -9.31
N TYR A 113 4.78 20.33 -9.39
CA TYR A 113 4.65 18.95 -9.89
C TYR A 113 5.24 18.74 -11.29
N LYS A 114 5.11 19.71 -12.19
CA LYS A 114 5.66 19.64 -13.56
C LYS A 114 7.18 19.55 -13.56
N GLU A 115 7.85 20.34 -12.71
CA GLU A 115 9.31 20.35 -12.57
C GLU A 115 9.83 19.01 -12.00
N LEU A 116 9.01 18.35 -11.17
CA LEU A 116 9.29 17.04 -10.60
C LEU A 116 8.93 15.87 -11.53
N GLY A 117 8.41 16.15 -12.73
CA GLY A 117 7.97 15.12 -13.67
C GLY A 117 6.69 14.39 -13.28
N LEU A 118 5.87 14.99 -12.42
CA LEU A 118 4.60 14.43 -11.98
C LEU A 118 3.43 14.88 -12.87
N ASN A 119 2.33 14.13 -12.83
CA ASN A 119 1.16 14.40 -13.67
C ASN A 119 0.20 15.42 -13.07
N SER A 120 0.25 15.66 -11.75
CA SER A 120 -0.68 16.52 -11.03
C SER A 120 -0.09 17.01 -9.71
N GLU A 121 -0.80 17.93 -9.04
CA GLU A 121 -0.49 18.41 -7.69
C GLU A 121 -0.63 17.31 -6.61
N THR A 122 -1.18 16.15 -6.97
CA THR A 122 -1.30 14.98 -6.10
C THR A 122 -0.18 14.01 -6.39
N ALA A 123 0.48 13.52 -5.35
CA ALA A 123 1.58 12.56 -5.50
C ALA A 123 1.45 11.39 -4.53
N THR A 124 1.73 10.20 -5.04
CA THR A 124 1.96 8.98 -4.24
C THR A 124 3.26 8.36 -4.72
N VAL A 125 4.26 8.40 -3.88
CA VAL A 125 5.62 7.93 -4.21
C VAL A 125 6.16 7.00 -3.13
N PHE A 126 7.03 6.09 -3.57
CA PHE A 126 7.66 5.10 -2.70
C PHE A 126 9.17 5.20 -2.77
N ASN A 127 9.81 4.96 -1.65
CA ASN A 127 11.23 4.71 -1.58
C ASN A 127 11.45 3.33 -0.95
N LEU A 128 11.79 2.34 -1.77
CA LEU A 128 12.02 0.97 -1.32
C LEU A 128 13.32 0.83 -0.51
N LYS A 129 14.26 1.75 -0.69
CA LYS A 129 15.55 1.76 0.03
C LYS A 129 15.36 2.23 1.47
N THR A 130 14.60 3.32 1.67
CA THR A 130 14.26 3.84 3.01
C THR A 130 13.00 3.20 3.59
N LYS A 131 12.28 2.38 2.79
CA LYS A 131 11.04 1.70 3.18
C LYS A 131 9.95 2.69 3.59
N GLU A 132 9.73 3.67 2.75
CA GLU A 132 8.78 4.75 3.00
C GLU A 132 7.83 4.99 1.82
N GLN A 133 6.62 5.42 2.15
CA GLN A 133 5.65 5.97 1.21
C GLN A 133 5.32 7.40 1.61
N VAL A 134 5.20 8.28 0.63
CA VAL A 134 4.70 9.64 0.82
C VAL A 134 3.47 9.84 -0.06
N ILE A 135 2.39 10.30 0.56
CA ILE A 135 1.10 10.61 -0.08
C ILE A 135 0.79 12.07 0.18
N LEU A 136 0.56 12.84 -0.88
CA LEU A 136 0.34 14.28 -0.85
C LEU A 136 -0.95 14.65 -1.58
N ASN A 137 -1.67 15.63 -1.04
CA ASN A 137 -2.84 16.27 -1.66
C ASN A 137 -3.97 15.31 -2.02
N THR A 138 -4.22 14.30 -1.20
CA THR A 138 -5.38 13.42 -1.38
C THR A 138 -5.98 12.98 -0.05
N TRP A 139 -7.30 13.01 0.02
CA TRP A 139 -8.06 12.47 1.15
C TRP A 139 -8.44 11.01 0.94
N TYR A 140 -8.13 10.45 -0.23
CA TYR A 140 -8.46 9.07 -0.56
C TYR A 140 -7.60 8.08 0.23
N GLY A 141 -8.23 7.38 1.18
CA GLY A 141 -7.55 6.40 2.04
C GLY A 141 -7.00 5.18 1.29
N GLY A 142 -7.58 4.89 0.12
CA GLY A 142 -7.14 3.76 -0.72
C GLY A 142 -5.67 3.81 -1.14
N GLU A 143 -5.05 4.99 -1.21
CA GLU A 143 -3.62 5.11 -1.52
C GLU A 143 -2.73 4.43 -0.47
N MET A 144 -3.08 4.53 0.81
CA MET A 144 -2.37 3.83 1.88
C MET A 144 -2.49 2.31 1.74
N LYS A 145 -3.73 1.81 1.56
CA LYS A 145 -3.98 0.36 1.42
C LYS A 145 -3.36 -0.21 0.17
N LYS A 146 -3.59 0.42 -0.98
CA LYS A 146 -3.08 -0.05 -2.27
C LYS A 146 -1.56 0.09 -2.38
N GLY A 147 -1.01 1.12 -1.75
CA GLY A 147 0.43 1.30 -1.66
C GLY A 147 1.12 0.13 -0.97
N ILE A 148 0.67 -0.24 0.22
CA ILE A 148 1.23 -1.39 0.94
C ILE A 148 0.95 -2.71 0.20
N PHE A 149 -0.20 -2.85 -0.45
CA PHE A 149 -0.46 -3.98 -1.33
C PHE A 149 0.59 -4.08 -2.46
N SER A 150 0.96 -2.97 -3.08
CA SER A 150 2.02 -2.93 -4.09
C SER A 150 3.39 -3.32 -3.51
N ILE A 151 3.70 -2.88 -2.30
CA ILE A 151 4.93 -3.29 -1.60
C ILE A 151 4.94 -4.79 -1.31
N MET A 152 3.81 -5.37 -0.89
CA MET A 152 3.69 -6.83 -0.69
C MET A 152 3.87 -7.58 -2.01
N ASN A 153 3.31 -7.08 -3.12
CA ASN A 153 3.50 -7.65 -4.46
C ASN A 153 4.95 -7.57 -4.96
N TYR A 154 5.74 -6.65 -4.43
CA TYR A 154 7.17 -6.60 -4.70
C TYR A 154 7.96 -7.56 -3.80
N LEU A 155 7.70 -7.54 -2.49
CA LEU A 155 8.51 -8.27 -1.50
C LEU A 155 8.21 -9.78 -1.48
N ASN A 156 6.95 -10.19 -1.61
CA ASN A 156 6.56 -11.59 -1.50
C ASN A 156 7.21 -12.48 -2.57
N PRO A 157 7.21 -12.12 -3.86
CA PRO A 157 7.90 -12.91 -4.87
C PRO A 157 9.41 -13.07 -4.61
N LEU A 158 10.07 -12.03 -4.06
CA LEU A 158 11.48 -12.12 -3.68
C LEU A 158 11.75 -13.13 -2.56
N ARG A 159 10.70 -13.50 -1.82
CA ARG A 159 10.71 -14.51 -0.75
C ARG A 159 10.18 -15.87 -1.22
N GLY A 160 9.90 -16.03 -2.53
CA GLY A 160 9.30 -17.24 -3.08
C GLY A 160 7.81 -17.41 -2.78
N ILE A 161 7.11 -16.34 -2.39
CA ILE A 161 5.68 -16.34 -2.05
C ILE A 161 4.89 -15.73 -3.21
N ALA A 162 3.92 -16.48 -3.75
CA ALA A 162 3.01 -15.96 -4.75
C ALA A 162 2.14 -14.85 -4.14
N SER A 163 2.06 -13.71 -4.84
CA SER A 163 1.24 -12.58 -4.44
C SER A 163 0.30 -12.22 -5.58
N MET A 164 -0.99 -12.10 -5.29
CA MET A 164 -1.99 -11.79 -6.30
C MET A 164 -3.19 -11.03 -5.71
N HIS A 165 -3.85 -10.27 -6.57
CA HIS A 165 -5.09 -9.59 -6.24
C HIS A 165 -6.26 -10.57 -6.44
N CYS A 166 -6.65 -11.24 -5.37
CA CYS A 166 -7.67 -12.27 -5.41
C CYS A 166 -8.51 -12.28 -4.12
N SER A 167 -9.60 -13.03 -4.12
CA SER A 167 -10.20 -13.55 -2.91
C SER A 167 -9.82 -15.02 -2.72
N ALA A 168 -9.80 -15.48 -1.48
CA ALA A 168 -9.48 -16.85 -1.15
C ALA A 168 -10.44 -17.36 -0.07
N ASN A 169 -10.89 -18.59 -0.23
CA ASN A 169 -11.68 -19.32 0.75
C ASN A 169 -10.97 -20.63 1.10
N THR A 170 -11.15 -21.08 2.32
CA THR A 170 -10.68 -22.40 2.74
C THR A 170 -11.82 -23.16 3.42
N ASP A 171 -11.76 -24.50 3.42
CA ASP A 171 -12.63 -25.31 4.24
C ASP A 171 -12.35 -25.08 5.74
N LYS A 172 -13.24 -25.58 6.59
CA LYS A 172 -13.13 -25.39 8.05
C LYS A 172 -11.90 -26.05 8.64
N GLU A 173 -11.42 -27.10 8.02
CA GLU A 173 -10.24 -27.87 8.43
C GLU A 173 -8.93 -27.31 7.87
N GLY A 174 -8.99 -26.32 6.97
CA GLY A 174 -7.80 -25.74 6.33
C GLY A 174 -7.07 -26.67 5.36
N LYS A 175 -7.72 -27.74 4.90
CA LYS A 175 -7.11 -28.76 4.03
C LYS A 175 -7.21 -28.43 2.55
N SER A 176 -8.21 -27.63 2.17
CA SER A 176 -8.49 -27.25 0.80
C SER A 176 -8.73 -25.76 0.70
N SER A 177 -8.18 -25.11 -0.32
CA SER A 177 -8.36 -23.68 -0.56
C SER A 177 -8.76 -23.41 -2.00
N ALA A 178 -9.69 -22.50 -2.19
CA ALA A 178 -10.10 -21.98 -3.48
C ALA A 178 -9.63 -20.53 -3.62
N ILE A 179 -9.04 -20.21 -4.77
CA ILE A 179 -8.56 -18.87 -5.10
C ILE A 179 -9.38 -18.33 -6.27
N PHE A 180 -9.96 -17.15 -6.10
CA PHE A 180 -10.79 -16.49 -7.10
C PHE A 180 -10.10 -15.20 -7.54
N PHE A 181 -9.69 -15.14 -8.79
CA PHE A 181 -9.07 -13.96 -9.36
C PHE A 181 -9.56 -13.67 -10.77
N GLY A 182 -9.50 -12.40 -11.15
CA GLY A 182 -9.93 -11.93 -12.45
C GLY A 182 -9.69 -10.43 -12.59
N LEU A 183 -9.79 -9.93 -13.80
CA LEU A 183 -9.69 -8.51 -14.09
C LEU A 183 -10.92 -7.75 -13.57
N SER A 184 -10.81 -6.44 -13.42
CA SER A 184 -11.94 -5.57 -13.12
C SER A 184 -13.06 -5.78 -14.15
N GLY A 185 -14.30 -5.96 -13.68
CA GLY A 185 -15.47 -6.21 -14.53
C GLY A 185 -15.74 -7.67 -14.86
N THR A 186 -14.98 -8.63 -14.32
CA THR A 186 -15.22 -10.07 -14.54
C THR A 186 -16.36 -10.64 -13.69
N CYS A 187 -17.11 -9.79 -13.00
CA CYS A 187 -18.28 -10.17 -12.18
C CYS A 187 -17.99 -11.22 -11.09
N LEU A 188 -16.77 -11.24 -10.54
CA LEU A 188 -16.35 -12.18 -9.49
C LEU A 188 -17.31 -12.20 -8.29
N LEU A 189 -17.88 -11.06 -7.90
CA LEU A 189 -18.84 -10.95 -6.81
C LEU A 189 -20.15 -11.69 -7.09
N TYR A 190 -20.58 -11.76 -8.36
CA TYR A 190 -21.79 -12.49 -8.76
C TYR A 190 -21.53 -14.00 -8.88
N THR A 191 -20.31 -14.40 -9.20
CA THR A 191 -19.95 -15.81 -9.38
C THR A 191 -19.45 -16.48 -8.10
N SER A 192 -19.12 -15.69 -7.07
CA SER A 192 -18.71 -16.15 -5.74
C SER A 192 -19.59 -15.49 -4.68
N PRO A 193 -20.87 -15.87 -4.56
CA PRO A 193 -21.77 -15.25 -3.60
C PRO A 193 -21.27 -15.47 -2.16
N SER A 194 -21.15 -14.38 -1.42
CA SER A 194 -20.88 -14.41 0.00
C SER A 194 -22.13 -14.83 0.77
N PRO A 195 -22.02 -15.57 1.89
CA PRO A 195 -23.15 -15.79 2.78
C PRO A 195 -23.84 -14.51 3.28
N ARG A 196 -23.14 -13.37 3.19
CA ARG A 196 -23.71 -12.05 3.50
C ARG A 196 -24.62 -11.51 2.40
N ASP A 197 -24.42 -11.95 1.16
CA ASP A 197 -25.21 -11.52 0.00
C ASP A 197 -26.53 -12.28 -0.13
N GLN A 198 -26.72 -13.35 0.65
CA GLN A 198 -27.93 -14.20 0.66
C GLN A 198 -29.04 -13.63 1.55
N ARG A 199 -28.87 -12.46 2.13
CA ARG A 199 -29.89 -11.75 2.91
C ARG A 199 -30.47 -10.60 2.11
N GLY A 200 -31.08 -10.93 0.98
CA GLY A 200 -31.98 -10.05 0.25
C GLY A 200 -33.42 -10.33 0.66
#